data_b208499237541d40e09316ff397d0adb
#
_entry.id   b208499237541d40e09316ff397d0adb
#
_cell.length_a   1.000
_cell.length_b   1.000
_cell.length_c   1.000
_cell.angle_alpha   90.00
_cell.angle_beta   90.00
_cell.angle_gamma   90.00
#
_symmetry.space_group_name_H-M   'P 1'
#
loop_
_entity.id
_entity.type
_entity.pdbx_description
1 polymer ?
#
loop_
_entity_poly.entity_id
_entity_poly.type
_entity_poly.pdbx_seq_one_letter_code
_entity_poly.pdbx_strand_id
1 'polypeptide(L)'
;MKIFPALFVFVLLFGCSKNENSPEAADLNQNETAATSAAIPQQTYLALGDSYTIGESVSQAQSFPFLLVSKLNARGKNFAAPRVIARTGWTTSDLQKAVLAANITKKYDFVSLLVGVNNQYQGLSKSSYRSQFRDLLNRAINYAGGKPKHVTVISIPDWGQTPFGKKSGRDRQRITEDIAAFNAINKAEASARGVIYTNITTISNKVSTDPALVAQDGLHYSGKMHALWVDAIITAFNKAN
;
A
#
# COMPACT_ATOMS: atom_id res chain seq x y z
N MET A 1 50.30 0.42 -34.86
CA MET A 1 50.50 -0.23 -36.19
C MET A 1 49.10 -0.36 -36.78
N LYS A 2 48.69 0.65 -37.57
CA LYS A 2 48.40 0.54 -39.03
C LYS A 2 47.35 -0.57 -39.29
N ILE A 3 46.22 -0.44 -39.91
CA ILE A 3 45.88 0.28 -41.19
C ILE A 3 44.32 0.34 -41.30
N PHE A 4 43.76 1.47 -41.69
CA PHE A 4 42.54 1.68 -42.51
C PHE A 4 42.89 1.28 -43.98
N PRO A 5 41.99 1.27 -45.01
CA PRO A 5 40.57 1.61 -45.16
C PRO A 5 39.79 0.63 -46.10
N ALA A 6 38.50 0.85 -46.38
CA ALA A 6 38.02 1.03 -47.78
C ALA A 6 36.53 1.34 -47.83
N LEU A 7 36.29 2.48 -48.39
CA LEU A 7 35.08 3.07 -48.98
C LEU A 7 34.68 2.34 -50.27
N PHE A 8 33.41 2.03 -50.48
CA PHE A 8 32.87 1.79 -51.82
C PHE A 8 31.53 2.52 -52.00
N VAL A 9 31.63 3.53 -52.81
CA VAL A 9 30.52 4.31 -53.45
C VAL A 9 30.12 3.57 -54.71
N PHE A 10 28.81 3.38 -54.95
CA PHE A 10 28.30 3.12 -56.28
C PHE A 10 27.06 3.98 -56.53
N VAL A 11 27.15 4.73 -57.60
CA VAL A 11 26.19 5.71 -58.10
C VAL A 11 25.64 5.21 -59.44
N LEU A 12 24.39 5.62 -59.74
CA LEU A 12 23.74 5.73 -61.03
C LEU A 12 22.91 4.47 -61.47
N LEU A 13 21.76 4.57 -62.14
CA LEU A 13 21.23 5.54 -63.08
C LEU A 13 19.70 5.50 -63.23
N PHE A 14 19.15 6.55 -63.76
CA PHE A 14 17.82 6.89 -64.21
C PHE A 14 17.08 5.87 -65.09
N GLY A 15 15.72 5.89 -64.95
CA GLY A 15 14.81 5.36 -65.95
C GLY A 15 13.38 5.89 -65.72
N CYS A 16 13.06 7.02 -66.40
CA CYS A 16 11.69 7.48 -66.60
C CYS A 16 10.94 6.60 -67.59
N SER A 17 9.71 6.19 -67.28
CA SER A 17 8.71 5.91 -68.31
C SER A 17 7.33 6.30 -67.84
N LYS A 18 6.70 7.25 -68.54
CA LYS A 18 5.28 7.60 -68.39
C LYS A 18 4.43 6.50 -69.02
N ASN A 19 3.31 6.17 -68.39
CA ASN A 19 2.10 5.85 -69.12
C ASN A 19 0.86 6.20 -68.31
N GLU A 20 0.01 6.99 -68.89
CA GLU A 20 -1.31 7.41 -68.41
C GLU A 20 -2.30 6.26 -68.57
N ASN A 21 -3.15 6.02 -67.58
CA ASN A 21 -4.56 5.74 -67.75
C ASN A 21 -5.23 5.66 -66.37
N SER A 22 -6.13 6.61 -66.14
CA SER A 22 -7.11 6.56 -65.04
C SER A 22 -8.23 5.59 -65.37
N PRO A 23 -8.84 4.91 -64.39
CA PRO A 23 -10.18 5.33 -64.01
C PRO A 23 -10.37 5.43 -62.52
N GLU A 24 -11.18 6.37 -62.19
CA GLU A 24 -11.97 6.68 -61.04
C GLU A 24 -12.34 5.42 -60.18
N ALA A 25 -11.88 5.39 -58.92
CA ALA A 25 -12.36 4.45 -57.91
C ALA A 25 -12.58 5.17 -56.59
N ALA A 26 -13.82 5.24 -56.24
CA ALA A 26 -14.49 5.53 -55.00
C ALA A 26 -13.64 5.88 -53.77
N ASP A 27 -13.85 7.09 -53.30
CA ASP A 27 -13.53 7.60 -51.98
C ASP A 27 -14.31 6.78 -50.90
N LEU A 28 -13.69 5.73 -50.38
CA LEU A 28 -14.12 5.11 -49.16
C LEU A 28 -13.45 5.85 -47.99
N ASN A 29 -14.10 6.91 -47.61
CA ASN A 29 -13.83 7.63 -46.37
C ASN A 29 -14.00 6.67 -45.16
N GLN A 30 -12.97 5.89 -44.88
CA GLN A 30 -12.87 5.14 -43.61
C GLN A 30 -12.52 6.17 -42.53
N ASN A 31 -13.56 6.77 -41.99
CA ASN A 31 -13.50 7.51 -40.76
C ASN A 31 -13.32 6.50 -39.58
N GLU A 32 -12.10 5.96 -39.48
CA GLU A 32 -11.68 5.27 -38.28
C GLU A 32 -11.63 6.31 -37.15
N THR A 33 -12.76 6.46 -36.47
CA THR A 33 -12.79 7.07 -35.15
C THR A 33 -11.92 6.20 -34.26
N ALA A 34 -10.61 6.52 -34.19
CA ALA A 34 -9.73 6.04 -33.15
C ALA A 34 -10.37 6.42 -31.81
N ALA A 35 -11.05 5.48 -31.20
CA ALA A 35 -11.55 5.62 -29.84
C ALA A 35 -10.32 5.86 -28.95
N THR A 36 -10.07 7.13 -28.64
CA THR A 36 -9.04 7.54 -27.69
C THR A 36 -9.43 6.92 -26.36
N SER A 37 -8.85 5.78 -26.03
CA SER A 37 -9.01 5.16 -24.72
C SER A 37 -8.57 6.20 -23.68
N ALA A 38 -9.54 6.79 -23.00
CA ALA A 38 -9.25 7.78 -21.97
C ALA A 38 -8.32 7.13 -20.94
N ALA A 39 -7.12 7.68 -20.78
CA ALA A 39 -6.16 7.18 -19.81
C ALA A 39 -6.79 7.14 -18.42
N ILE A 40 -6.71 6.00 -17.74
CA ILE A 40 -7.23 5.86 -16.36
C ILE A 40 -6.48 6.86 -15.47
N PRO A 41 -7.17 7.80 -14.79
CA PRO A 41 -6.51 8.77 -13.92
C PRO A 41 -5.65 8.08 -12.87
N GLN A 42 -4.47 8.62 -12.63
CA GLN A 42 -3.55 8.05 -11.64
C GLN A 42 -4.08 8.30 -10.22
N GLN A 43 -4.31 7.22 -9.47
CA GLN A 43 -4.75 7.22 -8.09
C GLN A 43 -3.56 7.32 -7.12
N THR A 44 -3.81 7.81 -5.92
CA THR A 44 -2.78 8.07 -4.90
C THR A 44 -3.12 7.36 -3.60
N TYR A 45 -2.08 6.84 -2.93
CA TYR A 45 -2.21 6.12 -1.66
C TYR A 45 -1.26 6.69 -0.60
N LEU A 46 -1.78 6.92 0.62
CA LEU A 46 -1.04 7.31 1.82
C LEU A 46 -1.13 6.21 2.88
N ALA A 47 0.00 5.66 3.28
CA ALA A 47 0.11 4.68 4.35
C ALA A 47 0.72 5.31 5.61
N LEU A 48 -0.02 5.29 6.71
CA LEU A 48 0.34 5.84 8.00
C LEU A 48 0.56 4.72 9.02
N GLY A 49 1.69 4.75 9.75
CA GLY A 49 1.90 3.69 10.73
C GLY A 49 3.25 3.62 11.42
N ASP A 50 3.64 2.41 11.71
CA ASP A 50 4.88 2.03 12.42
C ASP A 50 5.71 1.02 11.60
N SER A 51 6.50 0.16 12.26
CA SER A 51 7.33 -0.86 11.61
C SER A 51 6.54 -1.84 10.73
N TYR A 52 5.31 -2.16 11.08
CA TYR A 52 4.46 -3.01 10.27
C TYR A 52 4.05 -2.35 8.96
N THR A 53 3.99 -1.04 8.92
CA THR A 53 3.65 -0.28 7.71
C THR A 53 4.86 -0.09 6.80
N ILE A 54 6.05 0.18 7.33
CA ILE A 54 7.26 0.25 6.49
C ILE A 54 7.68 -1.11 5.95
N GLY A 55 7.25 -2.21 6.58
CA GLY A 55 7.73 -3.56 6.29
C GLY A 55 9.13 -3.80 6.86
N GLU A 56 9.29 -3.62 8.19
CA GLU A 56 10.54 -3.91 8.87
C GLU A 56 10.98 -5.35 8.58
N SER A 57 12.27 -5.54 8.31
CA SER A 57 12.90 -6.83 8.00
C SER A 57 12.48 -7.50 6.68
N VAL A 58 11.78 -6.77 5.81
CA VAL A 58 11.52 -7.19 4.42
C VAL A 58 11.90 -6.07 3.44
N SER A 59 12.05 -6.40 2.16
CA SER A 59 12.27 -5.35 1.15
C SER A 59 11.03 -4.46 1.02
N GLN A 60 11.22 -3.20 0.60
CA GLN A 60 10.13 -2.25 0.40
C GLN A 60 9.02 -2.84 -0.50
N ALA A 61 9.41 -3.51 -1.59
CA ALA A 61 8.46 -4.15 -2.51
C ALA A 61 7.61 -5.25 -1.87
N GLN A 62 8.06 -5.83 -0.76
CA GLN A 62 7.35 -6.85 0.01
C GLN A 62 6.52 -6.28 1.16
N SER A 63 6.60 -4.98 1.45
CA SER A 63 5.74 -4.36 2.46
C SER A 63 4.30 -4.25 1.94
N PHE A 64 3.31 -4.31 2.85
CA PHE A 64 1.90 -4.34 2.44
C PHE A 64 1.46 -3.10 1.62
N PRO A 65 1.98 -1.88 1.84
CA PRO A 65 1.56 -0.74 1.02
C PRO A 65 1.98 -0.89 -0.45
N PHE A 66 3.19 -1.39 -0.70
CA PHE A 66 3.70 -1.59 -2.06
C PHE A 66 3.07 -2.82 -2.72
N LEU A 67 2.86 -3.91 -1.99
CA LEU A 67 2.13 -5.09 -2.48
C LEU A 67 0.68 -4.75 -2.82
N LEU A 68 0.01 -3.90 -2.03
CA LEU A 68 -1.36 -3.45 -2.31
C LEU A 68 -1.44 -2.72 -3.64
N VAL A 69 -0.57 -1.74 -3.86
CA VAL A 69 -0.50 -1.00 -5.12
C VAL A 69 -0.20 -1.94 -6.30
N SER A 70 0.81 -2.80 -6.16
CA SER A 70 1.16 -3.79 -7.19
C SER A 70 -0.04 -4.66 -7.56
N LYS A 71 -0.76 -5.19 -6.55
CA LYS A 71 -1.92 -6.07 -6.76
C LYS A 71 -3.13 -5.35 -7.34
N LEU A 72 -3.36 -4.10 -6.98
CA LEU A 72 -4.42 -3.28 -7.56
C LEU A 72 -4.11 -2.92 -9.02
N ASN A 73 -2.87 -2.55 -9.34
CA ASN A 73 -2.45 -2.23 -10.69
C ASN A 73 -2.50 -3.45 -11.62
N ALA A 74 -2.14 -4.63 -11.11
CA ALA A 74 -2.31 -5.90 -11.84
C ALA A 74 -3.80 -6.23 -12.13
N ARG A 75 -4.74 -5.57 -11.45
CA ARG A 75 -6.21 -5.67 -11.68
C ARG A 75 -6.77 -4.50 -12.46
N GLY A 76 -5.93 -3.77 -13.20
CA GLY A 76 -6.34 -2.67 -14.07
C GLY A 76 -6.57 -1.32 -13.36
N LYS A 77 -6.17 -1.18 -12.08
CA LYS A 77 -6.11 0.15 -11.44
C LYS A 77 -4.83 0.86 -11.85
N ASN A 78 -4.77 2.19 -11.63
CA ASN A 78 -3.60 3.01 -11.94
C ASN A 78 -3.16 3.79 -10.69
N PHE A 79 -2.57 3.10 -9.71
CA PHE A 79 -2.01 3.73 -8.51
C PHE A 79 -0.55 4.11 -8.72
N ALA A 80 -0.18 5.32 -8.31
CA ALA A 80 1.20 5.69 -8.09
C ALA A 80 1.81 4.89 -6.92
N ALA A 81 3.14 4.89 -6.79
CA ALA A 81 3.81 4.35 -5.62
C ALA A 81 3.23 4.98 -4.33
N PRO A 82 3.03 4.20 -3.25
CA PRO A 82 2.42 4.72 -2.03
C PRO A 82 3.36 5.73 -1.35
N ARG A 83 2.79 6.82 -0.82
CA ARG A 83 3.49 7.65 0.15
C ARG A 83 3.38 6.97 1.52
N VAL A 84 4.51 6.67 2.15
CA VAL A 84 4.56 6.05 3.47
C VAL A 84 5.06 7.07 4.49
N ILE A 85 4.31 7.25 5.59
CA ILE A 85 4.72 7.99 6.79
C ILE A 85 4.64 7.02 7.95
N ALA A 86 5.73 6.34 8.19
CA ALA A 86 5.85 5.30 9.20
C ALA A 86 7.33 5.10 9.57
N ARG A 87 7.58 4.63 10.79
CA ARG A 87 8.93 4.28 11.25
C ARG A 87 8.85 3.24 12.37
N THR A 88 9.88 2.41 12.45
CA THR A 88 10.08 1.44 13.52
C THR A 88 10.05 2.11 14.89
N GLY A 89 9.30 1.51 15.81
CA GLY A 89 9.20 1.98 17.19
C GLY A 89 8.18 3.11 17.42
N TRP A 90 7.57 3.67 16.38
CA TRP A 90 6.63 4.78 16.55
C TRP A 90 5.37 4.39 17.31
N THR A 91 5.07 5.19 18.32
CA THR A 91 3.78 5.25 19.00
C THR A 91 2.80 6.13 18.24
N THR A 92 1.55 6.20 18.70
CA THR A 92 0.57 7.15 18.16
C THR A 92 1.03 8.60 18.28
N SER A 93 1.72 8.97 19.38
CA SER A 93 2.27 10.31 19.57
C SER A 93 3.37 10.64 18.56
N ASP A 94 4.26 9.68 18.26
CA ASP A 94 5.34 9.90 17.30
C ASP A 94 4.79 10.03 15.87
N LEU A 95 3.81 9.19 15.51
CA LEU A 95 3.13 9.30 14.23
C LEU A 95 2.39 10.64 14.08
N GLN A 96 1.74 11.16 15.15
CA GLN A 96 1.11 12.48 15.12
C GLN A 96 2.13 13.58 14.80
N LYS A 97 3.28 13.58 15.48
CA LYS A 97 4.36 14.54 15.22
C LYS A 97 4.85 14.48 13.77
N ALA A 98 5.07 13.25 13.27
CA ALA A 98 5.55 13.03 11.91
C ALA A 98 4.54 13.48 10.84
N VAL A 99 3.25 13.19 11.05
CA VAL A 99 2.17 13.61 10.15
C VAL A 99 2.02 15.14 10.12
N LEU A 100 2.16 15.80 11.27
CA LEU A 100 2.17 17.26 11.35
C LEU A 100 3.38 17.87 10.61
N ALA A 101 4.58 17.34 10.86
CA ALA A 101 5.80 17.78 10.21
C ALA A 101 5.78 17.55 8.69
N ALA A 102 5.08 16.50 8.21
CA ALA A 102 4.95 16.19 6.79
C ALA A 102 4.10 17.21 6.01
N ASN A 103 3.40 18.11 6.68
CA ASN A 103 2.59 19.22 6.14
C ASN A 103 1.78 18.82 4.88
N ILE A 104 0.93 17.78 5.03
CA ILE A 104 0.19 17.19 3.92
C ILE A 104 -0.93 18.13 3.50
N THR A 105 -0.84 18.70 2.30
CA THR A 105 -1.85 19.58 1.70
C THR A 105 -2.73 18.88 0.68
N LYS A 106 -2.17 17.90 -0.07
CA LYS A 106 -2.92 17.15 -1.09
C LYS A 106 -3.86 16.12 -0.47
N LYS A 107 -4.89 15.73 -1.22
CA LYS A 107 -5.78 14.61 -0.88
C LYS A 107 -5.29 13.33 -1.57
N TYR A 108 -5.70 12.19 -1.00
CA TYR A 108 -5.37 10.85 -1.48
C TYR A 108 -6.64 10.07 -1.77
N ASP A 109 -6.57 9.21 -2.78
CA ASP A 109 -7.69 8.34 -3.15
C ASP A 109 -7.87 7.18 -2.17
N PHE A 110 -6.81 6.81 -1.46
CA PHE A 110 -6.85 5.80 -0.41
C PHE A 110 -5.88 6.15 0.73
N VAL A 111 -6.29 5.86 1.98
CA VAL A 111 -5.44 6.05 3.17
C VAL A 111 -5.55 4.82 4.07
N SER A 112 -4.42 4.31 4.56
CA SER A 112 -4.40 3.27 5.61
C SER A 112 -3.77 3.78 6.90
N LEU A 113 -4.25 3.27 8.04
CA LEU A 113 -3.73 3.57 9.37
C LEU A 113 -3.52 2.25 10.14
N LEU A 114 -2.27 1.93 10.44
CA LEU A 114 -1.86 0.79 11.26
C LEU A 114 -0.81 1.26 12.27
N VAL A 115 -1.20 1.48 13.51
CA VAL A 115 -0.34 1.96 14.60
C VAL A 115 -0.90 1.52 15.95
N GLY A 116 -0.01 1.33 16.93
CA GLY A 116 -0.41 1.09 18.31
C GLY A 116 0.30 -0.07 19.00
N VAL A 117 1.00 -0.95 18.27
CA VAL A 117 1.79 -2.01 18.87
C VAL A 117 2.82 -1.46 19.86
N ASN A 118 3.48 -0.34 19.52
CA ASN A 118 4.49 0.27 20.38
C ASN A 118 3.88 0.93 21.61
N ASN A 119 2.64 1.43 21.53
CA ASN A 119 1.91 1.91 22.71
C ASN A 119 1.65 0.76 23.68
N GLN A 120 1.22 -0.40 23.19
CA GLN A 120 1.01 -1.61 24.01
C GLN A 120 2.35 -2.13 24.54
N TYR A 121 3.38 -2.25 23.71
CA TYR A 121 4.70 -2.77 24.11
C TYR A 121 5.35 -1.94 25.22
N GLN A 122 5.16 -0.62 25.19
CA GLN A 122 5.67 0.32 26.19
C GLN A 122 4.73 0.48 27.41
N GLY A 123 3.59 -0.21 27.43
CA GLY A 123 2.63 -0.13 28.54
C GLY A 123 1.94 1.23 28.66
N LEU A 124 1.79 1.96 27.55
CA LEU A 124 1.19 3.29 27.58
C LEU A 124 -0.33 3.22 27.80
N SER A 125 -0.87 4.29 28.40
CA SER A 125 -2.28 4.41 28.76
C SER A 125 -3.22 4.21 27.56
N LYS A 126 -4.21 3.33 27.70
CA LYS A 126 -5.26 3.11 26.69
C LYS A 126 -6.14 4.35 26.48
N SER A 127 -6.31 5.21 27.48
CA SER A 127 -7.07 6.47 27.35
C SER A 127 -6.32 7.49 26.47
N SER A 128 -5.02 7.69 26.72
CA SER A 128 -4.16 8.55 25.91
C SER A 128 -4.05 8.00 24.47
N TYR A 129 -3.87 6.68 24.33
CA TYR A 129 -3.87 6.00 23.04
C TYR A 129 -5.17 6.29 22.27
N ARG A 130 -6.33 6.11 22.88
CA ARG A 130 -7.63 6.35 22.23
C ARG A 130 -7.75 7.78 21.71
N SER A 131 -7.34 8.76 22.51
CA SER A 131 -7.38 10.16 22.10
C SER A 131 -6.48 10.44 20.89
N GLN A 132 -5.23 9.96 20.96
CA GLN A 132 -4.24 10.13 19.89
C GLN A 132 -4.63 9.38 18.62
N PHE A 133 -5.13 8.16 18.75
CA PHE A 133 -5.62 7.36 17.62
C PHE A 133 -6.81 8.02 16.91
N ARG A 134 -7.73 8.58 17.69
CA ARG A 134 -8.88 9.35 17.19
C ARG A 134 -8.43 10.55 16.36
N ASP A 135 -7.46 11.33 16.84
CA ASP A 135 -6.91 12.45 16.07
C ASP A 135 -6.26 11.99 14.77
N LEU A 136 -5.42 10.95 14.82
CA LEU A 136 -4.82 10.36 13.62
C LEU A 136 -5.87 9.89 12.61
N LEU A 137 -6.94 9.25 13.07
CA LEU A 137 -8.04 8.78 12.22
C LEU A 137 -8.79 9.94 11.57
N ASN A 138 -9.06 11.02 12.33
CA ASN A 138 -9.69 12.22 11.78
C ASN A 138 -8.80 12.87 10.70
N ARG A 139 -7.48 12.90 10.90
CA ARG A 139 -6.53 13.37 9.89
C ARG A 139 -6.51 12.46 8.66
N ALA A 140 -6.53 11.13 8.85
CA ALA A 140 -6.60 10.17 7.74
C ALA A 140 -7.85 10.41 6.88
N ILE A 141 -9.02 10.64 7.51
CA ILE A 141 -10.27 10.99 6.80
C ILE A 141 -10.11 12.30 6.04
N ASN A 142 -9.51 13.33 6.66
CA ASN A 142 -9.27 14.61 5.98
C ASN A 142 -8.32 14.43 4.78
N TYR A 143 -7.27 13.61 4.90
CA TYR A 143 -6.36 13.30 3.79
C TYR A 143 -7.06 12.50 2.68
N ALA A 144 -8.08 11.73 3.00
CA ALA A 144 -8.94 11.06 2.03
C ALA A 144 -10.05 11.97 1.45
N GLY A 145 -9.91 13.30 1.58
CA GLY A 145 -10.89 14.26 1.06
C GLY A 145 -12.23 14.24 1.80
N GLY A 146 -12.23 13.87 3.08
CA GLY A 146 -13.44 13.74 3.90
C GLY A 146 -14.26 12.48 3.60
N LYS A 147 -13.69 11.49 2.91
CA LYS A 147 -14.38 10.25 2.49
C LYS A 147 -13.99 9.08 3.40
N PRO A 148 -14.79 8.72 4.43
CA PRO A 148 -14.43 7.65 5.37
C PRO A 148 -14.23 6.29 4.69
N LYS A 149 -14.99 6.00 3.62
CA LYS A 149 -14.87 4.75 2.84
C LYS A 149 -13.58 4.64 2.04
N HIS A 150 -12.84 5.72 1.90
CA HIS A 150 -11.49 5.74 1.31
C HIS A 150 -10.38 5.55 2.37
N VAL A 151 -10.76 5.30 3.63
CA VAL A 151 -9.83 5.04 4.73
C VAL A 151 -10.02 3.63 5.26
N THR A 152 -8.93 2.92 5.53
CA THR A 152 -8.94 1.67 6.29
C THR A 152 -8.10 1.79 7.55
N VAL A 153 -8.69 1.42 8.68
CA VAL A 153 -7.97 1.09 9.91
C VAL A 153 -7.64 -0.38 9.87
N ILE A 154 -6.36 -0.70 10.00
CA ILE A 154 -5.86 -2.07 10.02
C ILE A 154 -5.57 -2.46 11.46
N SER A 155 -6.04 -3.64 11.90
CA SER A 155 -5.81 -4.11 13.27
C SER A 155 -4.33 -4.36 13.56
N ILE A 156 -3.91 -4.16 14.79
CA ILE A 156 -2.57 -4.48 15.29
C ILE A 156 -2.42 -6.00 15.35
N PRO A 157 -1.39 -6.60 14.74
CA PRO A 157 -1.13 -8.03 14.87
C PRO A 157 -0.64 -8.38 16.28
N ASP A 158 -0.91 -9.62 16.73
CA ASP A 158 -0.47 -10.12 18.05
C ASP A 158 0.97 -10.63 17.97
N TRP A 159 1.91 -9.79 18.38
CA TRP A 159 3.33 -10.15 18.41
C TRP A 159 3.66 -11.25 19.44
N GLY A 160 2.80 -11.49 20.43
CA GLY A 160 2.93 -12.60 21.38
C GLY A 160 2.92 -13.98 20.72
N GLN A 161 2.40 -14.10 19.49
CA GLN A 161 2.37 -15.34 18.72
C GLN A 161 3.69 -15.58 17.94
N THR A 162 4.53 -14.56 17.78
CA THR A 162 5.81 -14.66 17.04
C THR A 162 6.90 -15.40 17.84
N PRO A 163 7.97 -15.87 17.19
CA PRO A 163 9.14 -16.42 17.86
C PRO A 163 9.74 -15.46 18.90
N PHE A 164 9.80 -14.17 18.60
CA PHE A 164 10.24 -13.14 19.55
C PHE A 164 9.31 -13.08 20.77
N GLY A 165 8.00 -13.05 20.56
CA GLY A 165 7.02 -13.03 21.65
C GLY A 165 7.15 -14.24 22.56
N LYS A 166 7.37 -15.42 21.98
CA LYS A 166 7.58 -16.68 22.74
C LYS A 166 8.85 -16.63 23.60
N LYS A 167 9.87 -15.91 23.19
CA LYS A 167 11.18 -15.82 23.88
C LYS A 167 11.33 -14.55 24.73
N SER A 168 10.37 -13.63 24.68
CA SER A 168 10.48 -12.30 25.31
C SER A 168 10.48 -12.30 26.85
N GLY A 169 10.14 -13.42 27.48
CA GLY A 169 9.94 -13.51 28.92
C GLY A 169 8.65 -12.82 29.43
N ARG A 170 7.87 -12.21 28.53
CA ARG A 170 6.59 -11.57 28.88
C ARG A 170 5.46 -12.59 28.85
N ASP A 171 4.45 -12.36 29.67
CA ASP A 171 3.22 -13.14 29.65
C ASP A 171 2.51 -12.96 28.29
N ARG A 172 2.48 -14.02 27.50
CA ARG A 172 1.89 -14.05 26.16
C ARG A 172 0.38 -13.87 26.19
N GLN A 173 -0.29 -14.43 27.19
CA GLN A 173 -1.73 -14.26 27.36
C GLN A 173 -2.06 -12.79 27.59
N ARG A 174 -1.29 -12.13 28.45
CA ARG A 174 -1.41 -10.70 28.70
C ARG A 174 -1.16 -9.85 27.45
N ILE A 175 -0.17 -10.21 26.62
CA ILE A 175 0.07 -9.53 25.33
C ILE A 175 -1.17 -9.65 24.45
N THR A 176 -1.71 -10.86 24.27
CA THR A 176 -2.91 -11.11 23.45
C THR A 176 -4.11 -10.29 23.94
N GLU A 177 -4.37 -10.27 25.26
CA GLU A 177 -5.45 -9.50 25.86
C GLU A 177 -5.29 -7.99 25.65
N ASP A 178 -4.08 -7.47 25.84
CA ASP A 178 -3.80 -6.05 25.63
C ASP A 178 -3.93 -5.66 24.15
N ILE A 179 -3.40 -6.45 23.22
CA ILE A 179 -3.57 -6.22 21.76
C ILE A 179 -5.06 -6.25 21.40
N ALA A 180 -5.83 -7.19 21.94
CA ALA A 180 -7.28 -7.24 21.71
C ALA A 180 -7.99 -5.97 22.24
N ALA A 181 -7.58 -5.45 23.41
CA ALA A 181 -8.13 -4.22 23.96
C ALA A 181 -7.79 -2.98 23.12
N PHE A 182 -6.55 -2.86 22.59
CA PHE A 182 -6.17 -1.80 21.67
C PHE A 182 -6.95 -1.91 20.34
N ASN A 183 -7.10 -3.11 19.82
CA ASN A 183 -7.87 -3.35 18.59
C ASN A 183 -9.36 -3.08 18.77
N ALA A 184 -9.94 -3.31 19.96
CA ALA A 184 -11.31 -2.92 20.27
C ALA A 184 -11.49 -1.39 20.21
N ILE A 185 -10.51 -0.61 20.70
CA ILE A 185 -10.50 0.84 20.58
C ILE A 185 -10.46 1.24 19.09
N ASN A 186 -9.54 0.67 18.31
CA ASN A 186 -9.40 0.96 16.88
C ASN A 186 -10.69 0.70 16.11
N LYS A 187 -11.30 -0.46 16.37
CA LYS A 187 -12.58 -0.86 15.75
C LYS A 187 -13.71 0.09 16.12
N ALA A 188 -13.81 0.46 17.40
CA ALA A 188 -14.85 1.37 17.88
C ALA A 188 -14.71 2.76 17.25
N GLU A 189 -13.49 3.32 17.20
CA GLU A 189 -13.24 4.64 16.59
C GLU A 189 -13.47 4.63 15.07
N ALA A 190 -13.09 3.54 14.39
CA ALA A 190 -13.36 3.36 12.95
C ALA A 190 -14.86 3.26 12.67
N SER A 191 -15.58 2.42 13.41
CA SER A 191 -17.04 2.22 13.25
C SER A 191 -17.82 3.50 13.48
N ALA A 192 -17.46 4.27 14.53
CA ALA A 192 -18.11 5.54 14.86
C ALA A 192 -17.99 6.59 13.75
N ARG A 193 -17.05 6.42 12.81
CA ARG A 193 -16.78 7.34 11.68
C ARG A 193 -17.11 6.74 10.31
N GLY A 194 -17.67 5.55 10.25
CA GLY A 194 -17.94 4.86 9.00
C GLY A 194 -16.69 4.45 8.21
N VAL A 195 -15.54 4.36 8.89
CA VAL A 195 -14.26 3.96 8.31
C VAL A 195 -14.19 2.43 8.21
N ILE A 196 -13.56 1.92 7.14
CA ILE A 196 -13.36 0.50 6.95
C ILE A 196 -12.39 -0.02 8.02
N TYR A 197 -12.77 -1.12 8.71
CA TYR A 197 -11.90 -1.82 9.64
C TYR A 197 -11.47 -3.16 9.06
N THR A 198 -10.17 -3.34 8.85
CA THR A 198 -9.57 -4.57 8.32
C THR A 198 -8.90 -5.34 9.45
N ASN A 199 -9.45 -6.49 9.81
CA ASN A 199 -8.87 -7.36 10.82
C ASN A 199 -7.80 -8.27 10.20
N ILE A 200 -6.54 -8.01 10.51
CA ILE A 200 -5.39 -8.85 10.14
C ILE A 200 -4.84 -9.67 11.32
N THR A 201 -5.29 -9.42 12.55
CA THR A 201 -4.76 -10.07 13.76
C THR A 201 -4.93 -11.59 13.66
N THR A 202 -6.13 -12.06 13.31
CA THR A 202 -6.41 -13.49 13.16
C THR A 202 -5.54 -14.15 12.09
N ILE A 203 -5.27 -13.43 10.98
CA ILE A 203 -4.40 -13.91 9.90
C ILE A 203 -2.96 -13.98 10.41
N SER A 204 -2.51 -12.97 11.14
CA SER A 204 -1.15 -12.87 11.69
C SER A 204 -0.85 -13.97 12.70
N ASN A 205 -1.85 -14.46 13.42
CA ASN A 205 -1.68 -15.56 14.39
C ASN A 205 -1.24 -16.89 13.73
N LYS A 206 -1.36 -17.02 12.40
CA LYS A 206 -0.83 -18.19 11.66
C LYS A 206 0.68 -18.35 11.78
N VAL A 207 1.42 -17.32 12.20
CA VAL A 207 2.87 -17.43 12.50
C VAL A 207 3.19 -18.44 13.61
N SER A 208 2.21 -18.78 14.43
CA SER A 208 2.37 -19.80 15.46
C SER A 208 2.61 -21.20 14.89
N THR A 209 2.14 -21.46 13.67
CA THR A 209 2.19 -22.76 12.98
C THR A 209 2.94 -22.72 11.63
N ASP A 210 3.14 -21.54 11.02
CA ASP A 210 3.87 -21.39 9.75
C ASP A 210 5.04 -20.38 9.92
N PRO A 211 6.27 -20.86 10.18
CA PRO A 211 7.45 -19.99 10.32
C PRO A 211 7.78 -19.15 9.09
N ALA A 212 7.34 -19.55 7.89
CA ALA A 212 7.56 -18.78 6.66
C ALA A 212 6.78 -17.44 6.64
N LEU A 213 5.87 -17.23 7.59
CA LEU A 213 5.10 -16.00 7.73
C LEU A 213 5.79 -14.95 8.63
N VAL A 214 6.93 -15.30 9.26
CA VAL A 214 7.74 -14.40 10.09
C VAL A 214 8.98 -13.98 9.29
N ALA A 215 9.41 -12.73 9.47
CA ALA A 215 10.68 -12.23 8.94
C ALA A 215 11.87 -12.77 9.77
N GLN A 216 13.11 -12.55 9.29
CA GLN A 216 14.31 -13.14 9.89
C GLN A 216 14.57 -12.67 11.33
N ASP A 217 14.07 -11.52 11.74
CA ASP A 217 14.21 -11.01 13.11
C ASP A 217 13.32 -11.74 14.14
N GLY A 218 12.44 -12.61 13.69
CA GLY A 218 11.54 -13.38 14.52
C GLY A 218 10.38 -12.59 15.16
N LEU A 219 10.25 -11.30 14.85
CA LEU A 219 9.22 -10.38 15.37
C LEU A 219 8.29 -9.89 14.27
N HIS A 220 8.87 -9.31 13.20
CA HIS A 220 8.09 -8.73 12.11
C HIS A 220 7.63 -9.83 11.15
N TYR A 221 6.77 -9.45 10.21
CA TYR A 221 6.10 -10.39 9.34
C TYR A 221 6.75 -10.44 7.96
N SER A 222 6.79 -11.63 7.36
CA SER A 222 7.38 -11.84 6.04
C SER A 222 6.53 -11.22 4.93
N GLY A 223 7.13 -11.05 3.73
CA GLY A 223 6.38 -10.62 2.54
C GLY A 223 5.20 -11.54 2.22
N LYS A 224 5.29 -12.85 2.54
CA LYS A 224 4.18 -13.81 2.41
C LYS A 224 3.00 -13.42 3.32
N MET A 225 3.25 -13.01 4.57
CA MET A 225 2.21 -12.53 5.47
C MET A 225 1.64 -11.18 5.00
N HIS A 226 2.49 -10.26 4.57
CA HIS A 226 2.03 -8.97 4.02
C HIS A 226 1.11 -9.18 2.81
N ALA A 227 1.36 -10.18 1.97
CA ALA A 227 0.45 -10.52 0.86
C ALA A 227 -0.93 -10.99 1.35
N LEU A 228 -0.99 -11.76 2.44
CA LEU A 228 -2.26 -12.16 3.07
C LEU A 228 -3.01 -10.95 3.67
N TRP A 229 -2.29 -9.99 4.26
CA TRP A 229 -2.89 -8.74 4.74
C TRP A 229 -3.50 -7.94 3.59
N VAL A 230 -2.80 -7.86 2.47
CA VAL A 230 -3.30 -7.18 1.27
C VAL A 230 -4.61 -7.80 0.78
N ASP A 231 -4.73 -9.13 0.78
CA ASP A 231 -5.99 -9.80 0.42
C ASP A 231 -7.13 -9.45 1.37
N ALA A 232 -6.86 -9.38 2.65
CA ALA A 232 -7.84 -8.94 3.65
C ALA A 232 -8.27 -7.48 3.44
N ILE A 233 -7.32 -6.58 3.15
CA ILE A 233 -7.59 -5.16 2.87
C ILE A 233 -8.49 -5.02 1.64
N ILE A 234 -8.14 -5.68 0.53
CA ILE A 234 -8.94 -5.64 -0.70
C ILE A 234 -10.35 -6.21 -0.46
N THR A 235 -10.43 -7.31 0.27
CA THR A 235 -11.73 -7.93 0.61
C THR A 235 -12.60 -7.00 1.44
N ALA A 236 -12.03 -6.35 2.46
CA ALA A 236 -12.76 -5.40 3.31
C ALA A 236 -13.24 -4.17 2.51
N PHE A 237 -12.38 -3.67 1.61
CA PHE A 237 -12.72 -2.54 0.74
C PHE A 237 -13.87 -2.88 -0.21
N ASN A 238 -13.82 -4.03 -0.87
CA ASN A 238 -14.87 -4.46 -1.81
C ASN A 238 -16.23 -4.72 -1.14
N LYS A 239 -16.24 -5.06 0.16
CA LYS A 239 -17.48 -5.25 0.93
C LYS A 239 -18.13 -3.91 1.36
N ALA A 240 -17.33 -2.86 1.43
CA ALA A 240 -17.75 -1.57 1.96
C ALA A 240 -18.25 -0.60 0.87
N ASN A 241 -17.95 -0.90 -0.38
CA ASN A 241 -18.28 -0.15 -1.59
C ASN A 241 -19.06 -1.03 -2.57
#